data_c039ff27693ba47c123ed3d86222301c
#
_entry.id   c039ff27693ba47c123ed3d86222301c
#
_cell.length_a   1.000
_cell.length_b   1.000
_cell.length_c   1.000
_cell.angle_alpha   90.00
_cell.angle_beta   90.00
_cell.angle_gamma   90.00
#
_symmetry.space_group_name_H-M   'P 1'
#
loop_
_entity.id
_entity.type
_entity.pdbx_description
1 polymer ?
#
loop_
_entity_poly.entity_id
_entity_poly.type
_entity_poly.pdbx_seq_one_letter_code
_entity_poly.pdbx_strand_id
1 'polypeptide(L)'
;MRLRDAELAYLLLRIYVGVNLLMHGAARLLSGTGAFVEGLVRAFAPTPLPEPLIRAFGVALTPLELLLGALVLLGAWLRPALVSAMLLMTALTFGTCLRQDWTTVGIQLVYALAYFVLLVRRSDDVFSVDRLRGSPAAD
;
A
#
# COMPACT_ATOMS: atom_id res chain seq x y z
N MET A 1 -14.12 16.58 -22.53
CA MET A 1 -12.68 16.24 -22.65
C MET A 1 -12.59 14.72 -22.74
N ARG A 2 -12.07 14.17 -23.83
CA ARG A 2 -11.86 12.69 -23.92
C ARG A 2 -10.53 12.37 -23.26
N LEU A 3 -10.56 11.49 -22.25
CA LEU A 3 -9.36 10.93 -21.66
C LEU A 3 -8.61 10.08 -22.70
N ARG A 4 -7.30 10.16 -22.69
CA ARG A 4 -6.45 9.18 -23.40
C ARG A 4 -6.50 7.84 -22.66
N ASP A 5 -6.34 6.74 -23.37
CA ASP A 5 -6.38 5.40 -22.76
C ASP A 5 -5.35 5.25 -21.62
N ALA A 6 -4.18 5.88 -21.76
CA ALA A 6 -3.15 5.87 -20.72
C ALA A 6 -3.62 6.60 -19.42
N GLU A 7 -4.32 7.71 -19.56
CA GLU A 7 -4.86 8.49 -18.42
C GLU A 7 -5.99 7.71 -17.72
N LEU A 8 -6.84 7.07 -18.51
CA LEU A 8 -7.92 6.23 -17.99
C LEU A 8 -7.35 5.00 -17.27
N ALA A 9 -6.40 4.30 -17.89
CA ALA A 9 -5.75 3.13 -17.28
C ALA A 9 -5.04 3.50 -15.98
N TYR A 10 -4.34 4.63 -15.95
CA TYR A 10 -3.71 5.14 -14.74
C TYR A 10 -4.72 5.42 -13.63
N LEU A 11 -5.80 6.13 -13.94
CA LEU A 11 -6.88 6.44 -12.99
C LEU A 11 -7.48 5.17 -12.39
N LEU A 12 -7.82 4.20 -13.23
CA LEU A 12 -8.42 2.93 -12.80
C LEU A 12 -7.47 2.12 -11.93
N LEU A 13 -6.20 2.02 -12.31
CA LEU A 13 -5.19 1.32 -11.51
C LEU A 13 -4.97 2.00 -10.16
N ARG A 14 -4.92 3.34 -10.12
CA ARG A 14 -4.76 4.11 -8.89
C ARG A 14 -5.95 3.91 -7.94
N ILE A 15 -7.18 3.96 -8.46
CA ILE A 15 -8.39 3.68 -7.68
C ILE A 15 -8.35 2.25 -7.14
N TYR A 16 -8.04 1.27 -7.98
CA TYR A 16 -7.98 -0.13 -7.57
C TYR A 16 -6.98 -0.36 -6.44
N VAL A 17 -5.77 0.14 -6.61
CA VAL A 17 -4.69 -0.03 -5.61
C VAL A 17 -5.01 0.75 -4.32
N GLY A 18 -5.54 1.97 -4.44
CA GLY A 18 -5.94 2.78 -3.29
C GLY A 18 -7.06 2.14 -2.48
N VAL A 19 -8.10 1.64 -3.15
CA VAL A 19 -9.20 0.90 -2.50
C VAL A 19 -8.68 -0.37 -1.83
N ASN A 20 -7.83 -1.14 -2.52
CA ASN A 20 -7.28 -2.37 -1.96
C ASN A 20 -6.51 -2.10 -0.67
N LEU A 21 -5.59 -1.13 -0.67
CA LEU A 21 -4.79 -0.79 0.50
C LEU A 21 -5.66 -0.24 1.64
N LEU A 22 -6.61 0.65 1.33
CA LEU A 22 -7.56 1.21 2.30
C LEU A 22 -8.39 0.10 2.97
N MET A 23 -8.90 -0.85 2.17
CA MET A 23 -9.73 -1.94 2.67
C MET A 23 -8.96 -2.93 3.54
N HIS A 24 -7.66 -3.14 3.31
CA HIS A 24 -6.82 -3.93 4.20
C HIS A 24 -6.77 -3.32 5.61
N GLY A 25 -6.51 -2.02 5.71
CA GLY A 25 -6.53 -1.31 6.98
C GLY A 25 -7.93 -1.26 7.63
N ALA A 26 -8.96 -0.99 6.83
CA ALA A 26 -10.35 -0.94 7.32
C ALA A 26 -10.85 -2.30 7.85
N ALA A 27 -10.57 -3.38 7.14
CA ALA A 27 -10.95 -4.72 7.58
C ALA A 27 -10.29 -5.09 8.91
N ARG A 28 -9.00 -4.76 9.11
CA ARG A 28 -8.30 -4.99 10.38
C ARG A 28 -8.85 -4.14 11.52
N LEU A 29 -9.21 -2.89 11.22
CA LEU A 29 -9.83 -2.02 12.22
C LEU A 29 -11.19 -2.57 12.68
N LEU A 30 -12.03 -3.00 11.73
CA LEU A 30 -13.36 -3.55 12.01
C LEU A 30 -13.31 -4.91 12.71
N SER A 31 -12.35 -5.76 12.35
CA SER A 31 -12.16 -7.07 12.98
C SER A 31 -11.42 -7.02 14.31
N GLY A 32 -10.94 -5.85 14.71
CA GLY A 32 -10.16 -5.64 15.92
C GLY A 32 -8.65 -5.76 15.70
N THR A 33 -7.96 -4.63 15.76
CA THR A 33 -6.49 -4.56 15.58
C THR A 33 -5.74 -5.46 16.57
N GLY A 34 -6.24 -5.64 17.80
CA GLY A 34 -5.64 -6.52 18.80
C GLY A 34 -5.62 -7.98 18.34
N ALA A 35 -6.76 -8.51 17.84
CA ALA A 35 -6.85 -9.88 17.34
C ALA A 35 -5.89 -10.10 16.14
N PHE A 36 -5.77 -9.11 15.27
CA PHE A 36 -4.81 -9.13 14.17
C PHE A 36 -3.36 -9.22 14.67
N VAL A 37 -2.98 -8.37 15.64
CA VAL A 37 -1.63 -8.34 16.22
C VAL A 37 -1.28 -9.68 16.88
N GLU A 38 -2.20 -10.26 17.66
CA GLU A 38 -2.00 -11.59 18.27
C GLU A 38 -1.85 -12.69 17.20
N GLY A 39 -2.61 -12.61 16.12
CA GLY A 39 -2.46 -13.51 14.97
C GLY A 39 -1.07 -13.36 14.30
N LEU A 40 -0.60 -12.13 14.16
CA LEU A 40 0.71 -11.83 13.59
C LEU A 40 1.84 -12.39 14.47
N VAL A 41 1.78 -12.17 15.79
CA VAL A 41 2.76 -12.70 16.74
C VAL A 41 2.84 -14.23 16.65
N ARG A 42 1.70 -14.91 16.64
CA ARG A 42 1.69 -16.38 16.47
C ARG A 42 2.29 -16.82 15.13
N ALA A 43 1.97 -16.10 14.05
CA ALA A 43 2.47 -16.44 12.71
C ALA A 43 3.97 -16.24 12.56
N PHE A 44 4.57 -15.33 13.34
CA PHE A 44 6.00 -15.02 13.32
C PHE A 44 6.79 -15.74 14.43
N ALA A 45 6.13 -16.49 15.32
CA ALA A 45 6.82 -17.22 16.40
C ALA A 45 7.99 -18.12 15.95
N PRO A 46 7.94 -18.77 14.74
CA PRO A 46 9.08 -19.55 14.26
C PRO A 46 10.20 -18.73 13.62
N THR A 47 10.06 -17.40 13.51
CA THR A 47 11.07 -16.53 12.89
C THR A 47 12.01 -15.91 13.92
N PRO A 48 13.20 -15.41 13.52
CA PRO A 48 14.15 -14.78 14.46
C PRO A 48 13.75 -13.36 14.89
N LEU A 49 12.57 -12.85 14.45
CA LEU A 49 12.13 -11.50 14.79
C LEU A 49 11.63 -11.44 16.24
N PRO A 50 12.07 -10.43 17.03
CA PRO A 50 11.61 -10.28 18.40
C PRO A 50 10.13 -9.88 18.45
N GLU A 51 9.39 -10.49 19.36
CA GLU A 51 7.94 -10.25 19.53
C GLU A 51 7.60 -8.76 19.69
N PRO A 52 8.32 -7.93 20.47
CA PRO A 52 8.00 -6.51 20.58
C PRO A 52 8.01 -5.76 19.23
N LEU A 53 8.92 -6.12 18.33
CA LEU A 53 9.01 -5.55 17.00
C LEU A 53 7.78 -5.94 16.15
N ILE A 54 7.38 -7.21 16.22
CA ILE A 54 6.20 -7.73 15.51
C ILE A 54 4.94 -7.03 16.00
N ARG A 55 4.78 -6.86 17.30
CA ARG A 55 3.66 -6.13 17.91
C ARG A 55 3.62 -4.67 17.48
N ALA A 56 4.75 -3.97 17.58
CA ALA A 56 4.84 -2.56 17.16
C ALA A 56 4.51 -2.39 15.68
N PHE A 57 5.04 -3.25 14.82
CA PHE A 57 4.73 -3.25 13.39
C PHE A 57 3.25 -3.54 13.13
N GLY A 58 2.67 -4.54 13.78
CA GLY A 58 1.25 -4.89 13.62
C GLY A 58 0.30 -3.78 14.04
N VAL A 59 0.61 -3.07 15.13
CA VAL A 59 -0.18 -1.89 15.57
C VAL A 59 -0.05 -0.73 14.56
N ALA A 60 1.16 -0.46 14.06
CA ALA A 60 1.41 0.61 13.11
C ALA A 60 0.83 0.32 11.71
N LEU A 61 0.75 -0.94 11.32
CA LEU A 61 0.34 -1.35 9.98
C LEU A 61 -1.08 -0.88 9.64
N THR A 62 -2.04 -1.07 10.54
CA THR A 62 -3.45 -0.69 10.31
C THR A 62 -3.62 0.79 9.97
N PRO A 63 -3.14 1.76 10.78
CA PRO A 63 -3.27 3.17 10.45
C PRO A 63 -2.43 3.57 9.22
N LEU A 64 -1.27 2.94 8.98
CA LEU A 64 -0.48 3.20 7.78
C LEU A 64 -1.21 2.79 6.50
N GLU A 65 -1.83 1.63 6.47
CA GLU A 65 -2.61 1.18 5.31
C GLU A 65 -3.83 2.07 5.06
N LEU A 66 -4.53 2.48 6.12
CA LEU A 66 -5.66 3.42 6.00
C LEU A 66 -5.20 4.75 5.41
N LEU A 67 -4.14 5.32 5.96
CA LEU A 67 -3.61 6.61 5.52
C LEU A 67 -3.09 6.54 4.08
N LEU A 68 -2.21 5.60 3.78
CA LEU A 68 -1.61 5.45 2.46
C LEU A 68 -2.66 5.09 1.40
N GLY A 69 -3.62 4.22 1.75
CA GLY A 69 -4.73 3.87 0.88
C GLY A 69 -5.59 5.08 0.53
N ALA A 70 -5.94 5.91 1.52
CA ALA A 70 -6.68 7.15 1.32
C ALA A 70 -5.90 8.16 0.44
N LEU A 71 -4.60 8.35 0.72
CA LEU A 71 -3.75 9.27 -0.06
C LEU A 71 -3.62 8.82 -1.52
N VAL A 72 -3.38 7.54 -1.77
CA VAL A 72 -3.30 6.98 -3.12
C VAL A 72 -4.65 7.09 -3.83
N LEU A 73 -5.74 6.74 -3.17
CA LEU A 73 -7.09 6.80 -3.73
C LEU A 73 -7.48 8.22 -4.16
N LEU A 74 -7.23 9.21 -3.31
CA LEU A 74 -7.51 10.62 -3.57
C LEU A 74 -6.49 11.27 -4.52
N GLY A 75 -5.31 10.67 -4.67
CA GLY A 75 -4.19 11.28 -5.37
C GLY A 75 -3.64 12.52 -4.66
N ALA A 76 -3.61 12.47 -3.33
CA ALA A 76 -3.04 13.52 -2.50
C ALA A 76 -1.63 13.13 -2.05
N TRP A 77 -0.67 14.05 -2.21
CA TRP A 77 0.75 13.76 -2.00
C TRP A 77 1.16 12.43 -2.66
N LEU A 78 0.73 12.27 -3.90
CA LEU A 78 0.73 10.97 -4.59
C LEU A 78 2.13 10.36 -4.68
N ARG A 79 3.18 11.16 -4.98
CA ARG A 79 4.55 10.65 -5.05
C ARG A 79 5.04 10.07 -3.71
N PRO A 80 5.04 10.82 -2.60
CA PRO A 80 5.44 10.26 -1.31
C PRO A 80 4.53 9.12 -0.85
N ALA A 81 3.22 9.16 -1.13
CA ALA A 81 2.30 8.09 -0.80
C ALA A 81 2.65 6.78 -1.51
N LEU A 82 2.94 6.82 -2.82
CA LEU A 82 3.35 5.65 -3.60
C LEU A 82 4.71 5.10 -3.14
N VAL A 83 5.68 5.98 -2.87
CA VAL A 83 7.00 5.57 -2.34
C VAL A 83 6.83 4.89 -0.98
N SER A 84 6.05 5.47 -0.08
CA SER A 84 5.79 4.90 1.25
C SER A 84 5.04 3.56 1.15
N ALA A 85 4.06 3.43 0.25
CA ALA A 85 3.36 2.17 0.01
C ALA A 85 4.30 1.09 -0.54
N MET A 86 5.24 1.45 -1.42
CA MET A 86 6.26 0.52 -1.92
C MET A 86 7.22 0.08 -0.81
N LEU A 87 7.66 1.00 0.06
CA LEU A 87 8.51 0.66 1.21
C LEU A 87 7.76 -0.24 2.21
N LEU A 88 6.49 0.06 2.47
CA LEU A 88 5.63 -0.79 3.30
C LEU A 88 5.50 -2.20 2.70
N MET A 89 5.28 -2.29 1.38
CA MET A 89 5.21 -3.58 0.68
C MET A 89 6.54 -4.33 0.78
N THR A 90 7.69 -3.64 0.69
CA THR A 90 9.00 -4.24 0.88
C THR A 90 9.17 -4.83 2.29
N ALA A 91 8.73 -4.11 3.32
CA ALA A 91 8.76 -4.60 4.70
C ALA A 91 7.84 -5.83 4.90
N LEU A 92 6.63 -5.80 4.32
CA LEU A 92 5.70 -6.95 4.35
C LEU A 92 6.30 -8.17 3.64
N THR A 93 6.88 -7.96 2.45
CA THR A 93 7.52 -9.04 1.68
C THR A 93 8.71 -9.63 2.44
N PHE A 94 9.54 -8.80 3.07
CA PHE A 94 10.63 -9.27 3.91
C PHE A 94 10.12 -10.18 5.03
N GLY A 95 9.10 -9.75 5.78
CA GLY A 95 8.49 -10.56 6.82
C GLY A 95 7.91 -11.88 6.29
N THR A 96 7.23 -11.82 5.14
CA THR A 96 6.63 -13.00 4.50
C THR A 96 7.69 -14.00 4.02
N CYS A 97 8.83 -13.51 3.52
CA CYS A 97 9.98 -14.34 3.16
C CYS A 97 10.56 -15.07 4.39
N LEU A 98 10.68 -14.39 5.55
CA LEU A 98 11.14 -15.04 6.79
C LEU A 98 10.23 -16.19 7.24
N ARG A 99 8.94 -16.11 6.92
CA ARG A 99 7.96 -17.17 7.15
C ARG A 99 7.95 -18.25 6.06
N GLN A 100 8.73 -18.07 4.99
CA GLN A 100 8.75 -18.96 3.82
C GLN A 100 7.38 -19.12 3.13
N ASP A 101 6.51 -18.11 3.25
CA ASP A 101 5.20 -18.09 2.59
C ASP A 101 5.33 -17.53 1.16
N TRP A 102 5.87 -18.34 0.27
CA TRP A 102 6.17 -17.95 -1.12
C TRP A 102 4.93 -17.63 -1.94
N THR A 103 3.78 -18.20 -1.57
CA THR A 103 2.50 -17.87 -2.22
C THR A 103 2.14 -16.41 -1.99
N THR A 104 2.19 -15.96 -0.74
CA THR A 104 1.93 -14.57 -0.38
C THR A 104 2.98 -13.63 -0.96
N VAL A 105 4.26 -14.03 -0.99
CA VAL A 105 5.33 -13.25 -1.65
C VAL A 105 5.00 -13.01 -3.13
N GLY A 106 4.53 -14.05 -3.84
CA GLY A 106 4.12 -13.91 -5.24
C GLY A 106 3.01 -12.88 -5.46
N ILE A 107 2.01 -12.86 -4.58
CA ILE A 107 0.93 -11.87 -4.60
C ILE A 107 1.47 -10.46 -4.31
N GLN A 108 2.36 -10.32 -3.33
CA GLN A 108 2.96 -9.03 -2.95
C GLN A 108 3.81 -8.43 -4.08
N LEU A 109 4.47 -9.26 -4.90
CA LEU A 109 5.21 -8.80 -6.09
C LEU A 109 4.29 -8.14 -7.12
N VAL A 110 3.05 -8.63 -7.28
CA VAL A 110 2.05 -8.01 -8.17
C VAL A 110 1.67 -6.61 -7.67
N TYR A 111 1.47 -6.45 -6.37
CA TYR A 111 1.21 -5.12 -5.79
C TYR A 111 2.41 -4.18 -5.94
N ALA A 112 3.61 -4.68 -5.71
CA ALA A 112 4.83 -3.89 -5.91
C ALA A 112 4.95 -3.41 -7.35
N LEU A 113 4.64 -4.27 -8.33
CA LEU A 113 4.60 -3.89 -9.74
C LEU A 113 3.55 -2.82 -10.02
N ALA A 114 2.37 -2.92 -9.41
CA ALA A 114 1.32 -1.92 -9.56
C ALA A 114 1.75 -0.55 -9.02
N TYR A 115 2.39 -0.49 -7.85
CA TYR A 115 2.97 0.76 -7.31
C TYR A 115 4.08 1.31 -8.20
N PHE A 116 4.94 0.44 -8.74
CA PHE A 116 5.98 0.84 -9.68
C PHE A 116 5.38 1.49 -10.93
N VAL A 117 4.37 0.86 -11.55
CA VAL A 117 3.69 1.40 -12.74
C VAL A 117 3.07 2.77 -12.43
N LEU A 118 2.37 2.90 -11.29
CA LEU A 118 1.79 4.18 -10.86
C LEU A 118 2.86 5.26 -10.66
N LEU A 119 4.02 4.90 -10.13
CA LEU A 119 5.09 5.86 -9.89
C LEU A 119 5.73 6.32 -11.20
N VAL A 120 6.04 5.40 -12.11
CA VAL A 120 6.67 5.69 -13.42
C VAL A 120 5.73 6.45 -14.35
N ARG A 121 4.43 6.11 -14.32
CA ARG A 121 3.41 6.71 -15.20
C ARG A 121 2.69 7.91 -14.57
N ARG A 122 3.27 8.55 -13.56
CA ARG A 122 2.66 9.66 -12.82
C ARG A 122 2.30 10.87 -13.68
N SER A 123 2.95 11.03 -14.83
CA SER A 123 2.60 12.05 -15.85
C SER A 123 1.19 11.86 -16.43
N ASP A 124 0.64 10.64 -16.40
CA ASP A 124 -0.72 10.34 -16.89
C ASP A 124 -1.79 10.60 -15.82
N ASP A 125 -1.41 11.04 -14.62
CA ASP A 125 -2.35 11.43 -13.57
C ASP A 125 -3.00 12.77 -13.90
N VAL A 126 -4.29 12.74 -14.27
CA VAL A 126 -5.09 13.93 -14.63
C VAL A 126 -6.20 14.23 -13.63
N PHE A 127 -6.57 13.25 -12.78
CA PHE A 127 -7.64 13.36 -11.80
C PHE A 127 -7.14 13.05 -10.39
N SER A 128 -6.46 13.99 -9.77
CA SER A 128 -5.97 13.87 -8.41
C SER A 128 -6.11 15.17 -7.65
N VAL A 129 -6.11 15.09 -6.33
CA VAL A 129 -6.10 16.27 -5.46
C VAL A 129 -4.86 17.12 -5.70
N ASP A 130 -3.72 16.50 -6.01
CA ASP A 130 -2.47 17.22 -6.32
C ASP A 130 -2.62 18.07 -7.58
N ARG A 131 -3.31 17.58 -8.61
CA ARG A 131 -3.60 18.33 -9.83
C ARG A 131 -4.54 19.51 -9.58
N LEU A 132 -5.56 19.31 -8.73
CA LEU A 132 -6.48 20.38 -8.35
C LEU A 132 -5.79 21.51 -7.58
N ARG A 133 -4.72 21.18 -6.82
CA ARG A 133 -3.90 22.15 -6.07
C ARG A 133 -2.84 22.85 -6.91
N GLY A 134 -2.75 22.56 -8.21
CA GLY A 134 -1.76 23.17 -9.10
C GLY A 134 -0.31 22.72 -8.83
N SER A 135 -0.11 21.62 -8.11
CA SER A 135 1.22 21.03 -7.98
C SER A 135 1.64 20.47 -9.34
N PRO A 136 2.68 21.00 -9.98
CA PRO A 136 3.20 20.40 -11.20
C PRO A 136 3.61 18.96 -10.88
N ALA A 137 3.38 18.03 -11.81
CA ALA A 137 4.08 16.75 -11.75
C ALA A 137 5.56 17.09 -11.75
N ALA A 138 6.20 17.09 -10.59
CA ALA A 138 7.65 17.29 -10.55
C ALA A 138 8.28 16.13 -11.33
N ASP A 139 9.04 16.50 -12.35
CA ASP A 139 9.81 15.62 -13.22
C ASP A 139 10.74 14.70 -12.42
#